data_b76fd4704ca21a831f3b3b64c427a12d
#
_entry.id   b76fd4704ca21a831f3b3b64c427a12d
#
_cell.length_a   1.000
_cell.length_b   1.000
_cell.length_c   1.000
_cell.angle_alpha   90.00
_cell.angle_beta   90.00
_cell.angle_gamma   90.00
#
_symmetry.space_group_name_H-M   'P 1'
#
loop_
_entity.id
_entity.type
_entity.pdbx_description
1 polymer ?
#
loop_
_entity_poly.entity_id
_entity_poly.type
_entity_poly.pdbx_seq_one_letter_code
_entity_poly.pdbx_strand_id
1 'polypeptide(L)'
;MKILYDLAMPYAAAFFDSLGEAKSFDLGSLTCESLVDIDALFVRSTTKVDAELLEKANKLQFVATATAGFNHLDIDYLNQREIRWYSAGGCNATAVAEYVISAILQLAHEDKFDPFAKKVAIIGAGNIGSALSNILNGLNINHVLCDPPLQATDKNRSFVNFETAIQADIICLHTPLIKSGDFSTLHMFGSNELSRLSENQYLINACRGEVIDNDALLSLFKIGKKLNVVLDVWENEPLIKHDLIPYI
;
A
#
# COMPACT_ATOMS: atom_id res chain seq x y z
N MET A 1 11.34 -7.90 30.00
CA MET A 1 10.60 -7.09 29.01
C MET A 1 9.23 -7.70 28.87
N LYS A 2 8.16 -6.91 29.03
CA LYS A 2 6.77 -7.34 28.84
C LYS A 2 6.30 -6.95 27.45
N ILE A 3 5.88 -7.92 26.68
CA ILE A 3 5.51 -7.77 25.28
C ILE A 3 4.02 -8.06 25.12
N LEU A 4 3.31 -7.19 24.39
CA LEU A 4 1.94 -7.40 23.98
C LEU A 4 1.87 -7.43 22.46
N TYR A 5 1.28 -8.47 21.85
CA TYR A 5 1.24 -8.62 20.39
C TYR A 5 -0.13 -9.10 19.88
N ASP A 6 -0.48 -8.69 18.66
CA ASP A 6 -1.70 -9.12 17.97
C ASP A 6 -1.64 -10.64 17.68
N LEU A 7 -2.63 -11.39 18.18
CA LEU A 7 -2.73 -12.85 18.04
C LEU A 7 -2.73 -13.31 16.57
N ALA A 8 -3.25 -12.48 15.66
CA ALA A 8 -3.30 -12.80 14.24
C ALA A 8 -1.94 -12.65 13.51
N MET A 9 -0.86 -12.32 14.23
CA MET A 9 0.49 -12.33 13.66
C MET A 9 1.01 -13.78 13.58
N PRO A 10 1.31 -14.29 12.38
CA PRO A 10 1.80 -15.66 12.22
C PRO A 10 3.16 -15.83 12.93
N TYR A 11 3.33 -16.98 13.59
CA TYR A 11 4.55 -17.37 14.32
C TYR A 11 4.97 -16.47 15.49
N ALA A 12 4.14 -15.47 15.87
CA ALA A 12 4.49 -14.46 16.86
C ALA A 12 4.80 -15.07 18.25
N ALA A 13 4.00 -16.03 18.72
CA ALA A 13 4.20 -16.67 20.02
C ALA A 13 5.62 -17.30 20.14
N ALA A 14 6.00 -18.14 19.19
CA ALA A 14 7.32 -18.80 19.20
C ALA A 14 8.48 -17.79 19.16
N PHE A 15 8.29 -16.65 18.49
CA PHE A 15 9.31 -15.60 18.42
C PHE A 15 9.38 -14.79 19.72
N PHE A 16 8.25 -14.27 20.21
CA PHE A 16 8.23 -13.36 21.35
C PHE A 16 8.49 -14.04 22.69
N ASP A 17 8.11 -15.32 22.86
CA ASP A 17 8.40 -16.09 24.07
C ASP A 17 9.91 -16.22 24.34
N SER A 18 10.73 -16.12 23.29
CA SER A 18 12.19 -16.12 23.42
C SER A 18 12.78 -14.79 23.91
N LEU A 19 12.00 -13.68 23.85
CA LEU A 19 12.45 -12.33 24.15
C LEU A 19 12.04 -11.82 25.53
N GLY A 20 11.02 -12.41 26.14
CA GLY A 20 10.53 -11.98 27.44
C GLY A 20 9.17 -12.54 27.80
N GLU A 21 8.48 -11.90 28.76
CA GLU A 21 7.09 -12.22 29.09
C GLU A 21 6.16 -11.69 27.98
N ALA A 22 5.69 -12.58 27.10
CA ALA A 22 4.86 -12.22 25.98
C ALA A 22 3.40 -12.63 26.19
N LYS A 23 2.47 -11.76 25.81
CA LYS A 23 1.02 -12.02 25.81
C LYS A 23 0.42 -11.58 24.49
N SER A 24 -0.53 -12.35 23.99
CA SER A 24 -1.32 -11.96 22.81
C SER A 24 -2.60 -11.22 23.19
N PHE A 25 -3.12 -10.42 22.26
CA PHE A 25 -4.44 -9.84 22.31
C PHE A 25 -5.21 -10.11 21.02
N ASP A 26 -6.52 -10.25 21.12
CA ASP A 26 -7.43 -10.29 19.98
C ASP A 26 -7.85 -8.88 19.56
N LEU A 27 -8.16 -8.72 18.28
CA LEU A 27 -8.71 -7.46 17.76
C LEU A 27 -10.00 -7.08 18.54
N GLY A 28 -10.02 -5.88 19.10
CA GLY A 28 -11.12 -5.37 19.94
C GLY A 28 -11.01 -5.69 21.43
N SER A 29 -10.05 -6.52 21.86
CA SER A 29 -9.78 -6.74 23.30
C SER A 29 -8.69 -5.80 23.84
N LEU A 30 -7.98 -5.09 22.98
CA LEU A 30 -6.92 -4.15 23.35
C LEU A 30 -7.53 -2.84 23.87
N THR A 31 -7.16 -2.49 25.09
CA THR A 31 -7.58 -1.24 25.76
C THR A 31 -6.37 -0.53 26.33
N CYS A 32 -6.53 0.74 26.74
CA CYS A 32 -5.45 1.47 27.42
C CYS A 32 -5.02 0.81 28.74
N GLU A 33 -5.92 0.12 29.43
CA GLU A 33 -5.62 -0.67 30.63
C GLU A 33 -4.67 -1.83 30.34
N SER A 34 -4.78 -2.45 29.17
CA SER A 34 -3.92 -3.56 28.75
C SER A 34 -2.46 -3.14 28.62
N LEU A 35 -2.19 -1.84 28.48
CA LEU A 35 -0.86 -1.28 28.22
C LEU A 35 -0.14 -0.72 29.46
N VAL A 36 -0.76 -0.73 30.65
CA VAL A 36 -0.19 -0.12 31.89
C VAL A 36 1.22 -0.61 32.21
N ASP A 37 1.52 -1.87 31.99
CA ASP A 37 2.76 -2.53 32.38
C ASP A 37 3.56 -3.09 31.19
N ILE A 38 3.26 -2.65 29.96
CA ILE A 38 3.84 -3.17 28.72
C ILE A 38 5.04 -2.31 28.31
N ASP A 39 6.15 -2.98 27.96
CA ASP A 39 7.37 -2.35 27.45
C ASP A 39 7.39 -2.24 25.92
N ALA A 40 6.78 -3.23 25.22
CA ALA A 40 6.74 -3.28 23.76
C ALA A 40 5.37 -3.77 23.24
N LEU A 41 4.83 -3.06 22.25
CA LEU A 41 3.55 -3.36 21.60
C LEU A 41 3.77 -3.70 20.11
N PHE A 42 3.25 -4.84 19.70
CA PHE A 42 3.28 -5.28 18.30
C PHE A 42 1.87 -5.41 17.74
N VAL A 43 1.60 -4.68 16.68
CA VAL A 43 0.25 -4.55 16.08
C VAL A 43 0.23 -4.94 14.61
N ARG A 44 -0.97 -5.01 14.06
CA ARG A 44 -1.23 -5.05 12.62
C ARG A 44 -2.02 -3.80 12.20
N SER A 45 -2.26 -3.65 10.91
CA SER A 45 -2.96 -2.49 10.33
C SER A 45 -4.39 -2.25 10.86
N THR A 46 -4.99 -3.26 11.47
CA THR A 46 -6.34 -3.21 12.06
C THR A 46 -6.38 -2.53 13.44
N THR A 47 -5.22 -2.33 14.08
CA THR A 47 -5.11 -1.68 15.39
C THR A 47 -4.62 -0.25 15.24
N LYS A 48 -5.48 0.71 15.51
CA LYS A 48 -5.07 2.12 15.56
C LYS A 48 -4.29 2.39 16.84
N VAL A 49 -3.08 2.93 16.71
CA VAL A 49 -2.20 3.29 17.82
C VAL A 49 -2.10 4.81 17.89
N ASP A 50 -2.85 5.40 18.80
CA ASP A 50 -2.98 6.83 18.98
C ASP A 50 -2.89 7.23 20.47
N ALA A 51 -3.10 8.52 20.75
CA ALA A 51 -3.04 9.08 22.09
C ALA A 51 -4.06 8.43 23.05
N GLU A 52 -5.25 8.06 22.56
CA GLU A 52 -6.31 7.44 23.37
C GLU A 52 -5.88 6.05 23.82
N LEU A 53 -5.44 5.20 22.89
CA LEU A 53 -4.94 3.86 23.22
C LEU A 53 -3.75 3.92 24.17
N LEU A 54 -2.83 4.86 23.96
CA LEU A 54 -1.58 4.96 24.70
C LEU A 54 -1.67 5.80 26.01
N GLU A 55 -2.86 6.23 26.41
CA GLU A 55 -3.08 7.10 27.58
C GLU A 55 -2.42 6.56 28.85
N LYS A 56 -2.53 5.25 29.11
CA LYS A 56 -1.99 4.58 30.29
C LYS A 56 -0.68 3.82 30.08
N ALA A 57 -0.12 3.89 28.88
CA ALA A 57 1.08 3.16 28.48
C ALA A 57 2.37 3.86 28.95
N ASN A 58 2.55 4.02 30.28
CA ASN A 58 3.66 4.80 30.84
C ASN A 58 5.04 4.13 30.75
N LYS A 59 5.09 2.80 30.56
CA LYS A 59 6.34 2.01 30.43
C LYS A 59 6.67 1.66 28.98
N LEU A 60 5.79 2.00 28.04
CA LEU A 60 5.95 1.64 26.64
C LEU A 60 7.14 2.37 26.02
N GLN A 61 8.08 1.61 25.48
CA GLN A 61 9.32 2.10 24.87
C GLN A 61 9.40 1.81 23.37
N PHE A 62 8.58 0.84 22.90
CA PHE A 62 8.65 0.38 21.53
C PHE A 62 7.27 -0.02 20.98
N VAL A 63 6.97 0.43 19.77
CA VAL A 63 5.80 0.02 18.99
C VAL A 63 6.25 -0.48 17.63
N ALA A 64 5.79 -1.64 17.20
CA ALA A 64 6.03 -2.09 15.84
C ALA A 64 4.75 -2.60 15.18
N THR A 65 4.66 -2.37 13.88
CA THR A 65 3.60 -3.00 13.08
C THR A 65 4.17 -4.06 12.16
N ALA A 66 3.53 -5.23 12.12
CA ALA A 66 3.88 -6.34 11.23
C ALA A 66 3.41 -6.10 9.78
N THR A 67 3.08 -4.87 9.44
CA THR A 67 2.63 -4.48 8.10
C THR A 67 3.58 -3.46 7.47
N ALA A 68 3.64 -3.45 6.15
CA ALA A 68 4.47 -2.48 5.41
C ALA A 68 3.97 -1.04 5.61
N GLY A 69 2.64 -0.85 5.59
CA GLY A 69 2.02 0.45 5.88
C GLY A 69 1.91 0.73 7.37
N PHE A 70 2.00 1.99 7.75
CA PHE A 70 1.97 2.46 9.14
C PHE A 70 0.97 3.61 9.39
N ASN A 71 0.02 3.83 8.50
CA ASN A 71 -0.99 4.90 8.62
C ASN A 71 -1.88 4.79 9.87
N HIS A 72 -1.93 3.62 10.49
CA HIS A 72 -2.63 3.34 11.74
C HIS A 72 -1.82 3.70 13.00
N LEU A 73 -0.56 4.11 12.85
CA LEU A 73 0.29 4.60 13.94
C LEU A 73 0.30 6.13 13.93
N ASP A 74 0.00 6.76 15.06
CA ASP A 74 0.20 8.21 15.26
C ASP A 74 1.69 8.47 15.51
N ILE A 75 2.44 8.66 14.42
CA ILE A 75 3.89 8.84 14.45
C ILE A 75 4.29 10.09 15.22
N ASP A 76 3.54 11.18 15.09
CA ASP A 76 3.84 12.45 15.76
C ASP A 76 3.71 12.27 17.28
N TYR A 77 2.65 11.60 17.73
CA TYR A 77 2.46 11.28 19.14
C TYR A 77 3.52 10.31 19.69
N LEU A 78 3.88 9.26 18.93
CA LEU A 78 4.95 8.36 19.32
C LEU A 78 6.29 9.07 19.47
N ASN A 79 6.65 9.94 18.52
CA ASN A 79 7.87 10.74 18.58
C ASN A 79 7.86 11.73 19.75
N GLN A 80 6.72 12.40 20.02
CA GLN A 80 6.56 13.30 21.17
C GLN A 80 6.76 12.57 22.52
N ARG A 81 6.33 11.31 22.59
CA ARG A 81 6.49 10.43 23.77
C ARG A 81 7.86 9.75 23.83
N GLU A 82 8.75 9.98 22.87
CA GLU A 82 10.05 9.30 22.70
C GLU A 82 9.92 7.76 22.61
N ILE A 83 8.75 7.28 22.15
CA ILE A 83 8.50 5.85 21.89
C ILE A 83 9.08 5.51 20.52
N ARG A 84 10.06 4.61 20.48
CA ARG A 84 10.61 4.12 19.22
C ARG A 84 9.57 3.30 18.47
N TRP A 85 9.51 3.47 17.17
CA TRP A 85 8.57 2.70 16.35
C TRP A 85 9.25 2.10 15.11
N TYR A 86 8.63 1.05 14.59
CA TYR A 86 9.09 0.37 13.38
C TYR A 86 7.91 -0.18 12.58
N SER A 87 8.06 -0.21 11.25
CA SER A 87 7.13 -0.90 10.35
C SER A 87 7.90 -1.93 9.50
N ALA A 88 7.22 -3.00 9.11
CA ALA A 88 7.82 -4.05 8.28
C ALA A 88 7.85 -3.63 6.79
N GLY A 89 8.38 -2.44 6.50
CA GLY A 89 8.44 -1.88 5.15
C GLY A 89 9.15 -2.83 4.18
N GLY A 90 8.46 -3.19 3.10
CA GLY A 90 9.01 -4.07 2.06
C GLY A 90 8.91 -5.57 2.35
N CYS A 91 8.43 -6.01 3.51
CA CYS A 91 8.31 -7.44 3.85
C CYS A 91 7.47 -8.25 2.85
N ASN A 92 6.49 -7.62 2.22
CA ASN A 92 5.60 -8.21 1.23
C ASN A 92 5.91 -7.76 -0.22
N ALA A 93 7.02 -7.07 -0.45
CA ALA A 93 7.29 -6.43 -1.75
C ALA A 93 7.29 -7.43 -2.90
N THR A 94 7.93 -8.58 -2.74
CA THR A 94 7.94 -9.65 -3.74
C THR A 94 6.55 -10.21 -3.98
N ALA A 95 5.78 -10.51 -2.91
CA ALA A 95 4.43 -11.06 -3.03
C ALA A 95 3.47 -10.12 -3.77
N VAL A 96 3.53 -8.81 -3.48
CA VAL A 96 2.72 -7.82 -4.20
C VAL A 96 3.17 -7.68 -5.66
N ALA A 97 4.48 -7.69 -5.94
CA ALA A 97 4.97 -7.67 -7.31
C ALA A 97 4.54 -8.90 -8.11
N GLU A 98 4.56 -10.09 -7.51
CA GLU A 98 4.07 -11.34 -8.12
C GLU A 98 2.55 -11.30 -8.36
N TYR A 99 1.77 -10.73 -7.42
CA TYR A 99 0.35 -10.49 -7.62
C TYR A 99 0.09 -9.62 -8.86
N VAL A 100 0.82 -8.49 -8.98
CA VAL A 100 0.67 -7.58 -10.13
C VAL A 100 1.03 -8.27 -11.44
N ILE A 101 2.11 -9.05 -11.49
CA ILE A 101 2.45 -9.86 -12.67
C ILE A 101 1.34 -10.87 -13.00
N SER A 102 0.79 -11.54 -11.98
CA SER A 102 -0.31 -12.48 -12.17
C SER A 102 -1.56 -11.80 -12.74
N ALA A 103 -1.88 -10.59 -12.25
CA ALA A 103 -2.98 -9.78 -12.78
C ALA A 103 -2.72 -9.39 -14.26
N ILE A 104 -1.53 -8.94 -14.60
CA ILE A 104 -1.15 -8.62 -16.00
C ILE A 104 -1.31 -9.84 -16.91
N LEU A 105 -0.86 -11.02 -16.48
CA LEU A 105 -0.95 -12.23 -17.26
C LEU A 105 -2.40 -12.71 -17.41
N GLN A 106 -3.23 -12.56 -16.37
CA GLN A 106 -4.65 -12.87 -16.42
C GLN A 106 -5.39 -11.95 -17.42
N LEU A 107 -5.16 -10.64 -17.35
CA LEU A 107 -5.70 -9.66 -18.31
C LEU A 107 -5.26 -9.97 -19.73
N ALA A 108 -3.98 -10.32 -19.92
CA ALA A 108 -3.45 -10.71 -21.24
C ALA A 108 -4.15 -11.97 -21.79
N HIS A 109 -4.48 -12.91 -20.92
CA HIS A 109 -5.22 -14.11 -21.30
C HIS A 109 -6.68 -13.81 -21.69
N GLU A 110 -7.36 -12.97 -20.91
CA GLU A 110 -8.77 -12.60 -21.13
C GLU A 110 -8.95 -11.74 -22.38
N ASP A 111 -8.15 -10.68 -22.53
CA ASP A 111 -8.27 -9.68 -23.61
C ASP A 111 -7.43 -10.02 -24.84
N LYS A 112 -6.72 -11.18 -24.82
CA LYS A 112 -5.94 -11.71 -25.94
C LYS A 112 -4.84 -10.77 -26.45
N PHE A 113 -4.15 -10.08 -25.55
CA PHE A 113 -2.97 -9.31 -25.91
C PHE A 113 -1.64 -10.00 -25.52
N ASP A 114 -0.55 -9.63 -26.19
CA ASP A 114 0.79 -10.07 -25.82
C ASP A 114 1.37 -9.16 -24.74
N PRO A 115 1.57 -9.64 -23.49
CA PRO A 115 2.12 -8.81 -22.41
C PRO A 115 3.57 -8.37 -22.69
N PHE A 116 4.33 -9.11 -23.49
CA PHE A 116 5.71 -8.75 -23.85
C PHE A 116 5.77 -7.60 -24.86
N ALA A 117 4.70 -7.35 -25.61
CA ALA A 117 4.58 -6.20 -26.51
C ALA A 117 4.08 -4.93 -25.83
N LYS A 118 3.67 -5.01 -24.55
CA LYS A 118 3.11 -3.89 -23.80
C LYS A 118 4.19 -3.12 -23.02
N LYS A 119 3.99 -1.80 -22.90
CA LYS A 119 4.81 -0.95 -22.03
C LYS A 119 4.13 -0.80 -20.67
N VAL A 120 4.86 -1.08 -19.60
CA VAL A 120 4.39 -0.95 -18.20
C VAL A 120 4.94 0.34 -17.60
N ALA A 121 4.11 1.14 -16.95
CA ALA A 121 4.55 2.21 -16.07
C ALA A 121 4.40 1.78 -14.62
N ILE A 122 5.45 1.95 -13.83
CA ILE A 122 5.46 1.76 -12.39
C ILE A 122 5.46 3.13 -11.73
N ILE A 123 4.35 3.52 -11.13
CA ILE A 123 4.20 4.78 -10.39
C ILE A 123 4.39 4.48 -8.90
N GLY A 124 5.50 5.00 -8.34
CA GLY A 124 6.02 4.60 -7.03
C GLY A 124 7.08 3.51 -7.16
N ALA A 125 8.37 3.90 -7.16
CA ALA A 125 9.52 3.00 -7.36
C ALA A 125 10.23 2.64 -6.04
N GLY A 126 9.48 2.57 -4.93
CA GLY A 126 9.91 2.10 -3.62
C GLY A 126 10.16 0.59 -3.59
N ASN A 127 9.95 -0.06 -2.46
CA ASN A 127 10.23 -1.50 -2.29
C ASN A 127 9.46 -2.37 -3.30
N ILE A 128 8.14 -2.16 -3.41
CA ILE A 128 7.27 -2.95 -4.31
C ILE A 128 7.58 -2.63 -5.78
N GLY A 129 7.62 -1.33 -6.13
CA GLY A 129 7.92 -0.93 -7.51
C GLY A 129 9.30 -1.40 -7.98
N SER A 130 10.30 -1.44 -7.09
CA SER A 130 11.61 -2.01 -7.40
C SER A 130 11.56 -3.53 -7.60
N ALA A 131 10.81 -4.25 -6.77
CA ALA A 131 10.61 -5.69 -6.94
C ALA A 131 9.91 -6.00 -8.27
N LEU A 132 8.84 -5.26 -8.61
CA LEU A 132 8.14 -5.39 -9.89
C LEU A 132 9.07 -5.07 -11.08
N SER A 133 9.85 -3.98 -11.00
CA SER A 133 10.83 -3.62 -12.02
C SER A 133 11.85 -4.75 -12.26
N ASN A 134 12.33 -5.39 -11.21
CA ASN A 134 13.26 -6.52 -11.32
C ASN A 134 12.61 -7.72 -12.02
N ILE A 135 11.35 -8.04 -11.71
CA ILE A 135 10.63 -9.13 -12.40
C ILE A 135 10.43 -8.79 -13.88
N LEU A 136 9.98 -7.56 -14.20
CA LEU A 136 9.77 -7.13 -15.58
C LEU A 136 11.07 -7.15 -16.39
N ASN A 137 12.19 -6.75 -15.78
CA ASN A 137 13.53 -6.88 -16.40
C ASN A 137 13.87 -8.35 -16.70
N GLY A 138 13.64 -9.25 -15.73
CA GLY A 138 13.89 -10.68 -15.92
C GLY A 138 13.04 -11.30 -17.03
N LEU A 139 11.84 -10.77 -17.24
CA LEU A 139 10.92 -11.19 -18.32
C LEU A 139 11.14 -10.44 -19.64
N ASN A 140 12.07 -9.48 -19.71
CA ASN A 140 12.29 -8.58 -20.85
C ASN A 140 11.02 -7.78 -21.25
N ILE A 141 10.18 -7.41 -20.29
CA ILE A 141 9.01 -6.55 -20.50
C ILE A 141 9.45 -5.08 -20.37
N ASN A 142 9.16 -4.30 -21.42
CA ASN A 142 9.48 -2.87 -21.44
C ASN A 142 8.72 -2.11 -20.36
N HIS A 143 9.44 -1.36 -19.51
CA HIS A 143 8.80 -0.58 -18.46
C HIS A 143 9.53 0.73 -18.16
N VAL A 144 8.84 1.64 -17.49
CA VAL A 144 9.34 2.92 -17.02
C VAL A 144 8.98 3.13 -15.55
N LEU A 145 9.84 3.88 -14.85
CA LEU A 145 9.63 4.25 -13.44
C LEU A 145 9.20 5.72 -13.36
N CYS A 146 8.19 5.99 -12.54
CA CYS A 146 7.77 7.35 -12.19
C CYS A 146 7.73 7.48 -10.66
N ASP A 147 8.65 8.22 -10.09
CA ASP A 147 8.71 8.50 -8.65
C ASP A 147 9.46 9.83 -8.45
N PRO A 148 8.77 10.98 -8.46
CA PRO A 148 9.41 12.29 -8.38
C PRO A 148 10.26 12.49 -7.10
N PRO A 149 9.81 12.07 -5.89
CA PRO A 149 10.66 12.12 -4.70
C PRO A 149 11.95 11.32 -4.83
N LEU A 150 11.87 10.10 -5.37
CA LEU A 150 13.02 9.24 -5.53
C LEU A 150 13.96 9.73 -6.66
N GLN A 151 13.42 10.28 -7.73
CA GLN A 151 14.19 10.88 -8.82
C GLN A 151 15.13 11.99 -8.33
N ALA A 152 14.74 12.72 -7.28
CA ALA A 152 15.58 13.76 -6.71
C ALA A 152 16.84 13.21 -6.02
N THR A 153 16.75 12.01 -5.45
CA THR A 153 17.79 11.40 -4.60
C THR A 153 18.52 10.24 -5.25
N ASP A 154 17.84 9.42 -6.04
CA ASP A 154 18.42 8.26 -6.71
C ASP A 154 18.90 8.62 -8.13
N LYS A 155 20.22 8.68 -8.29
CA LYS A 155 20.87 8.98 -9.58
C LYS A 155 21.24 7.74 -10.39
N ASN A 156 20.99 6.54 -9.86
CA ASN A 156 21.34 5.28 -10.50
C ASN A 156 20.23 4.74 -11.40
N ARG A 157 18.99 5.18 -11.20
CA ARG A 157 17.82 4.76 -11.97
C ARG A 157 17.31 5.89 -12.86
N SER A 158 16.72 5.52 -13.99
CA SER A 158 16.07 6.47 -14.89
C SER A 158 14.59 6.58 -14.58
N PHE A 159 14.10 7.80 -14.45
CA PHE A 159 12.70 8.09 -14.16
C PHE A 159 12.08 8.93 -15.28
N VAL A 160 10.80 8.72 -15.52
CA VAL A 160 9.97 9.57 -16.38
C VAL A 160 9.03 10.42 -15.52
N ASN A 161 8.52 11.51 -16.07
CA ASN A 161 7.49 12.28 -15.41
C ASN A 161 6.11 11.57 -15.48
N PHE A 162 5.15 12.05 -14.69
CA PHE A 162 3.81 11.48 -14.60
C PHE A 162 3.09 11.49 -15.96
N GLU A 163 3.21 12.58 -16.72
CA GLU A 163 2.60 12.71 -18.05
C GLU A 163 3.10 11.65 -19.05
N THR A 164 4.36 11.25 -18.95
CA THR A 164 4.91 10.16 -19.74
C THR A 164 4.45 8.80 -19.23
N ALA A 165 4.35 8.63 -17.89
CA ALA A 165 3.96 7.37 -17.27
C ALA A 165 2.52 6.99 -17.62
N ILE A 166 1.58 7.94 -17.60
CA ILE A 166 0.16 7.68 -17.89
C ILE A 166 -0.12 7.33 -19.37
N GLN A 167 0.88 7.44 -20.26
CA GLN A 167 0.76 7.01 -21.67
C GLN A 167 1.14 5.52 -21.87
N ALA A 168 1.57 4.83 -20.83
CA ALA A 168 1.90 3.40 -20.93
C ALA A 168 0.63 2.55 -21.10
N ASP A 169 0.79 1.36 -21.68
CA ASP A 169 -0.33 0.42 -21.89
C ASP A 169 -0.88 -0.11 -20.56
N ILE A 170 0.02 -0.33 -19.58
CA ILE A 170 -0.32 -0.86 -18.25
C ILE A 170 0.30 0.07 -17.21
N ILE A 171 -0.53 0.57 -16.29
CA ILE A 171 -0.13 1.50 -15.25
C ILE A 171 -0.29 0.81 -13.89
N CYS A 172 0.81 0.61 -13.17
CA CYS A 172 0.83 -0.05 -11.86
C CYS A 172 1.16 0.97 -10.77
N LEU A 173 0.28 1.07 -9.76
CA LEU A 173 0.38 2.03 -8.67
C LEU A 173 0.98 1.37 -7.42
N HIS A 174 2.09 1.95 -6.92
CA HIS A 174 2.83 1.47 -5.75
C HIS A 174 3.30 2.61 -4.85
N THR A 175 2.51 3.68 -4.77
CA THR A 175 2.81 4.85 -3.95
C THR A 175 2.30 4.71 -2.52
N PRO A 176 2.92 5.35 -1.52
CA PRO A 176 2.29 5.59 -0.23
C PRO A 176 1.09 6.54 -0.39
N LEU A 177 0.18 6.55 0.58
CA LEU A 177 -0.85 7.60 0.65
C LEU A 177 -0.26 8.85 1.30
N ILE A 178 -0.12 9.91 0.51
CA ILE A 178 0.29 11.24 0.92
C ILE A 178 -0.89 12.18 0.67
N LYS A 179 -1.45 12.74 1.76
CA LYS A 179 -2.71 13.51 1.69
C LYS A 179 -2.54 14.97 1.23
N SER A 180 -1.33 15.52 1.31
CA SER A 180 -1.08 16.93 1.00
C SER A 180 0.38 17.17 0.60
N GLY A 181 0.66 18.34 0.03
CA GLY A 181 1.99 18.75 -0.42
C GLY A 181 2.21 18.45 -1.90
N ASP A 182 3.42 18.79 -2.39
CA ASP A 182 3.77 18.75 -3.81
C ASP A 182 3.72 17.34 -4.42
N PHE A 183 3.84 16.32 -3.59
CA PHE A 183 3.81 14.92 -3.99
C PHE A 183 2.58 14.19 -3.41
N SER A 184 1.46 14.91 -3.26
CA SER A 184 0.20 14.29 -2.82
C SER A 184 -0.19 13.15 -3.76
N THR A 185 -0.58 12.02 -3.18
CA THR A 185 -1.08 10.85 -3.92
C THR A 185 -2.54 10.56 -3.66
N LEU A 186 -3.17 11.35 -2.75
CA LEU A 186 -4.62 11.32 -2.56
C LEU A 186 -5.31 11.73 -3.86
N HIS A 187 -6.17 10.84 -4.37
CA HIS A 187 -6.89 11.02 -5.64
C HIS A 187 -5.96 11.41 -6.81
N MET A 188 -4.72 10.87 -6.81
CA MET A 188 -3.77 11.07 -7.90
C MET A 188 -4.36 10.65 -9.26
N PHE A 189 -5.25 9.66 -9.24
CA PHE A 189 -6.14 9.31 -10.35
C PHE A 189 -7.55 9.80 -10.04
N GLY A 190 -7.79 11.08 -10.20
CA GLY A 190 -9.10 11.71 -10.14
C GLY A 190 -9.81 11.73 -11.49
N SER A 191 -10.92 12.49 -11.59
CA SER A 191 -11.72 12.58 -12.81
C SER A 191 -10.92 13.00 -14.04
N ASN A 192 -9.94 13.91 -13.89
CA ASN A 192 -9.11 14.39 -14.99
C ASN A 192 -8.21 13.27 -15.53
N GLU A 193 -7.44 12.60 -14.67
CA GLU A 193 -6.50 11.55 -15.06
C GLU A 193 -7.24 10.33 -15.60
N LEU A 194 -8.29 9.87 -14.91
CA LEU A 194 -9.12 8.75 -15.34
C LEU A 194 -9.81 8.99 -16.69
N SER A 195 -10.28 10.21 -16.96
CA SER A 195 -10.93 10.55 -18.24
C SER A 195 -9.97 10.48 -19.43
N ARG A 196 -8.67 10.68 -19.19
CA ARG A 196 -7.60 10.66 -20.21
C ARG A 196 -7.15 9.25 -20.58
N LEU A 197 -7.42 8.25 -19.72
CA LEU A 197 -7.09 6.86 -20.04
C LEU A 197 -7.91 6.37 -21.22
N SER A 198 -7.30 5.58 -22.09
CA SER A 198 -7.97 4.93 -23.22
C SER A 198 -8.54 3.56 -22.82
N GLU A 199 -9.48 3.05 -23.61
CA GLU A 199 -10.05 1.71 -23.40
C GLU A 199 -9.05 0.56 -23.62
N ASN A 200 -7.85 0.84 -24.15
CA ASN A 200 -6.78 -0.12 -24.36
C ASN A 200 -5.71 -0.08 -23.28
N GLN A 201 -5.87 0.79 -22.27
CA GLN A 201 -4.97 0.89 -21.14
C GLN A 201 -5.54 0.16 -19.93
N TYR A 202 -4.63 -0.33 -19.09
CA TYR A 202 -4.94 -1.05 -17.85
C TYR A 202 -4.38 -0.26 -16.67
N LEU A 203 -5.21 -0.04 -15.64
CA LEU A 203 -4.82 0.61 -14.40
C LEU A 203 -4.91 -0.40 -13.25
N ILE A 204 -3.79 -0.70 -12.60
CA ILE A 204 -3.69 -1.68 -11.51
C ILE A 204 -3.32 -0.94 -10.22
N ASN A 205 -4.19 -0.98 -9.22
CA ASN A 205 -3.93 -0.41 -7.90
C ASN A 205 -3.75 -1.50 -6.84
N ALA A 206 -2.51 -1.71 -6.42
CA ALA A 206 -2.12 -2.61 -5.34
C ALA A 206 -1.36 -1.84 -4.23
N CYS A 207 -1.72 -0.57 -3.96
CA CYS A 207 -1.03 0.25 -2.96
C CYS A 207 -1.95 0.80 -1.88
N ARG A 208 -2.77 1.82 -2.18
CA ARG A 208 -3.77 2.42 -1.28
C ARG A 208 -5.01 2.80 -2.09
N GLY A 209 -6.19 2.49 -1.55
CA GLY A 209 -7.46 2.74 -2.24
C GLY A 209 -7.64 4.18 -2.65
N GLU A 210 -7.34 5.11 -1.75
CA GLU A 210 -7.50 6.55 -1.92
C GLU A 210 -6.58 7.17 -2.98
N VAL A 211 -5.67 6.40 -3.59
CA VAL A 211 -4.88 6.88 -4.74
C VAL A 211 -5.74 7.02 -6.00
N ILE A 212 -6.81 6.23 -6.09
CA ILE A 212 -7.85 6.37 -7.12
C ILE A 212 -9.12 6.90 -6.46
N ASP A 213 -9.67 7.99 -6.97
CA ASP A 213 -10.98 8.50 -6.59
C ASP A 213 -12.08 7.55 -7.08
N ASN A 214 -12.63 6.74 -6.16
CA ASN A 214 -13.63 5.73 -6.49
C ASN A 214 -14.99 6.35 -6.92
N ASP A 215 -15.29 7.58 -6.49
CA ASP A 215 -16.48 8.30 -6.94
C ASP A 215 -16.32 8.81 -8.37
N ALA A 216 -15.16 9.34 -8.71
CA ALA A 216 -14.82 9.74 -10.06
C ALA A 216 -14.82 8.53 -11.02
N LEU A 217 -14.21 7.41 -10.59
CA LEU A 217 -14.18 6.18 -11.38
C LEU A 217 -15.60 5.66 -11.66
N LEU A 218 -16.45 5.56 -10.63
CA LEU A 218 -17.85 5.14 -10.80
C LEU A 218 -18.63 6.08 -11.72
N SER A 219 -18.42 7.39 -11.59
CA SER A 219 -19.08 8.39 -12.42
C SER A 219 -18.73 8.21 -13.90
N LEU A 220 -17.46 7.91 -14.21
CA LEU A 220 -17.02 7.65 -15.59
C LEU A 220 -17.63 6.36 -16.15
N PHE A 221 -17.71 5.30 -15.37
CA PHE A 221 -18.38 4.07 -15.79
C PHE A 221 -19.87 4.29 -16.07
N LYS A 222 -20.58 5.05 -15.22
CA LYS A 222 -22.01 5.35 -15.41
C LYS A 222 -22.32 6.13 -16.67
N ILE A 223 -21.39 6.95 -17.17
CA ILE A 223 -21.54 7.64 -18.47
C ILE A 223 -21.04 6.82 -19.65
N GLY A 224 -20.67 5.55 -19.44
CA GLY A 224 -20.28 4.61 -20.50
C GLY A 224 -18.79 4.65 -20.88
N LYS A 225 -17.93 5.32 -20.11
CA LYS A 225 -16.48 5.27 -20.31
C LYS A 225 -15.99 3.85 -20.05
N LYS A 226 -15.28 3.27 -20.99
CA LYS A 226 -14.63 1.97 -20.82
C LYS A 226 -13.23 2.19 -20.25
N LEU A 227 -12.96 1.57 -19.12
CA LEU A 227 -11.66 1.55 -18.45
C LEU A 227 -11.40 0.13 -17.95
N ASN A 228 -10.16 -0.34 -18.09
CA ASN A 228 -9.74 -1.63 -17.54
C ASN A 228 -9.01 -1.36 -16.23
N VAL A 229 -9.64 -1.73 -15.11
CA VAL A 229 -9.13 -1.41 -13.76
C VAL A 229 -9.08 -2.66 -12.91
N VAL A 230 -7.96 -2.86 -12.21
CA VAL A 230 -7.79 -3.91 -11.19
C VAL A 230 -7.56 -3.21 -9.85
N LEU A 231 -8.41 -3.49 -8.89
CA LEU A 231 -8.34 -2.93 -7.54
C LEU A 231 -8.07 -4.06 -6.52
N ASP A 232 -6.86 -4.12 -5.99
CA ASP A 232 -6.52 -4.93 -4.82
C ASP A 232 -6.91 -4.23 -3.51
N VAL A 233 -6.99 -2.90 -3.58
CA VAL A 233 -7.31 -2.01 -2.47
C VAL A 233 -8.40 -1.02 -2.86
N TRP A 234 -9.22 -0.63 -1.88
CA TRP A 234 -10.40 0.21 -2.11
C TRP A 234 -10.40 1.43 -1.20
N GLU A 235 -10.97 2.50 -1.68
CA GLU A 235 -11.23 3.67 -0.84
C GLU A 235 -12.23 3.32 0.26
N ASN A 236 -11.99 3.82 1.48
CA ASN A 236 -12.84 3.62 2.67
C ASN A 236 -12.96 2.17 3.16
N GLU A 237 -11.97 1.31 2.94
CA GLU A 237 -11.98 -0.04 3.53
C GLU A 237 -12.24 -0.01 5.05
N PRO A 238 -13.04 -0.96 5.58
CA PRO A 238 -13.68 -2.11 4.92
C PRO A 238 -15.03 -1.78 4.24
N LEU A 239 -15.49 -0.53 4.24
CA LEU A 239 -16.76 -0.08 3.67
C LEU A 239 -16.56 0.28 2.19
N ILE A 240 -16.34 -0.74 1.36
CA ILE A 240 -16.08 -0.55 -0.08
C ILE A 240 -17.31 -0.06 -0.84
N LYS A 241 -17.07 0.60 -1.96
CA LYS A 241 -18.14 1.10 -2.85
C LYS A 241 -18.71 -0.02 -3.72
N HIS A 242 -19.73 -0.71 -3.22
CA HIS A 242 -20.34 -1.87 -3.89
C HIS A 242 -20.86 -1.57 -5.31
N ASP A 243 -21.32 -0.33 -5.58
CA ASP A 243 -21.78 0.09 -6.90
C ASP A 243 -20.68 0.01 -7.99
N LEU A 244 -19.40 -0.05 -7.59
CA LEU A 244 -18.28 -0.11 -8.50
C LEU A 244 -17.99 -1.56 -8.98
N ILE A 245 -18.31 -2.58 -8.15
CA ILE A 245 -18.02 -4.00 -8.43
C ILE A 245 -18.49 -4.48 -9.82
N PRO A 246 -19.70 -4.10 -10.33
CA PRO A 246 -20.15 -4.58 -11.64
C PRO A 246 -19.33 -4.09 -12.84
N TYR A 247 -18.41 -3.15 -12.64
CA TYR A 247 -17.66 -2.51 -13.72
C TYR A 247 -16.18 -2.92 -13.78
N ILE A 248 -15.70 -3.68 -12.78
CA ILE A 248 -14.28 -4.05 -12.64
C ILE A 248 -14.10 -5.54 -12.50
#